data_8c1c2620b5490f37b1826bad2dddfa2a
#
_entry.id   8c1c2620b5490f37b1826bad2dddfa2a
#
_cell.length_a   1.000
_cell.length_b   1.000
_cell.length_c   1.000
_cell.angle_alpha   90.00
_cell.angle_beta   90.00
_cell.angle_gamma   90.00
#
_symmetry.space_group_name_H-M   'P 1'
#
loop_
_entity.id
_entity.type
_entity.pdbx_description
1 polymer ?
#
loop_
_entity_poly.entity_id
_entity_poly.type
_entity_poly.pdbx_seq_one_letter_code
_entity_poly.pdbx_strand_id
1 'polypeptide(L)'
;MRPQIAPTRRGRPVLVAFLLLTSAAIAVHAVSGPAVQRAVFFSIIALPTIGVFVAMRLNPAMDRWVWATGAVGLGLQAVMALIWPTYFADDLGRAQGSLADLSIAGAHGFLLAAAVLVVYRTAAGDPGGVIDAAIIGLCASAPLWEWVLHPQLVAIGAPTSGQAVILLDVLSLGGVFGSLARIATTTRRGRPTLCYLLLAILLTFVAITVAVLTAGSPGHGAQAELLIGAFLAFGFAPLHPAVAYLTAPDRATPRRLNRSNLVFLALALTVFPVIALVQLALGRPSDPLLFGLGSLVTVPLVAVRLGQLNGRRERAERVLAHHARHDELTGLPNRRAMLEEIDNALACVRDGSLAGVGLLFCDLNGFKPINDTWGHQAGDTLLEVVAARLTACSRAGDTVGRFGGDEFVILCPGISEAEVQRLRTRVEEAVAAPAEVTGATVAVGVSVGTAVSDRDSMVDRDALVSAADARMYEQKRRTTSPHDRTKGRRRPRSQQTTGLPHHSAP
;
A
#
# COMPACT_ATOMS: atom_id res chain seq x y z
N MET A 1 10.16 -19.30 9.45
CA MET A 1 9.12 -19.55 10.46
C MET A 1 9.19 -18.47 11.53
N ARG A 2 8.23 -17.54 11.61
CA ARG A 2 8.13 -16.56 12.71
C ARG A 2 7.11 -17.09 13.72
N PRO A 3 7.37 -17.06 15.02
CA PRO A 3 6.47 -17.61 16.02
C PRO A 3 5.12 -16.88 15.98
N GLN A 4 4.04 -17.64 15.85
CA GLN A 4 2.67 -17.15 16.04
C GLN A 4 2.47 -16.88 17.54
N ILE A 5 2.63 -15.61 17.94
CA ILE A 5 2.34 -15.18 19.32
C ILE A 5 0.84 -14.87 19.37
N ALA A 6 0.09 -15.63 20.13
CA ALA A 6 -1.33 -15.41 20.40
C ALA A 6 -1.50 -14.05 21.12
N PRO A 7 -2.22 -13.06 20.55
CA PRO A 7 -2.06 -11.65 20.94
C PRO A 7 -2.95 -11.14 22.08
N THR A 8 -3.93 -11.89 22.57
CA THR A 8 -5.03 -11.28 23.34
C THR A 8 -4.94 -11.40 24.86
N ARG A 9 -4.18 -12.34 25.45
CA ARG A 9 -4.11 -12.50 26.91
C ARG A 9 -3.03 -11.66 27.60
N ARG A 10 -1.95 -11.26 26.91
CA ARG A 10 -0.80 -10.54 27.51
C ARG A 10 -0.94 -9.02 27.59
N GLY A 11 -1.89 -8.39 26.89
CA GLY A 11 -2.10 -6.94 26.93
C GLY A 11 -2.92 -6.45 28.13
N ARG A 12 -3.80 -7.30 28.72
CA ARG A 12 -4.63 -6.94 29.85
C ARG A 12 -3.84 -6.50 31.09
N PRO A 13 -2.77 -7.20 31.54
CA PRO A 13 -1.99 -6.76 32.72
C PRO A 13 -1.32 -5.41 32.49
N VAL A 14 -0.87 -5.08 31.28
CA VAL A 14 -0.29 -3.77 30.94
C VAL A 14 -1.35 -2.66 31.11
N LEU A 15 -2.57 -2.89 30.61
CA LEU A 15 -3.67 -1.95 30.79
C LEU A 15 -4.05 -1.73 32.26
N VAL A 16 -4.17 -2.81 33.00
CA VAL A 16 -4.49 -2.74 34.46
C VAL A 16 -3.41 -1.99 35.21
N ALA A 17 -2.13 -2.30 34.96
CA ALA A 17 -1.00 -1.60 35.56
C ALA A 17 -0.99 -0.11 35.19
N PHE A 18 -1.26 0.23 33.96
CA PHE A 18 -1.40 1.62 33.49
C PHE A 18 -2.50 2.37 34.26
N LEU A 19 -3.71 1.80 34.33
CA LEU A 19 -4.84 2.44 35.01
C LEU A 19 -4.58 2.63 36.49
N LEU A 20 -4.06 1.60 37.18
CA LEU A 20 -3.75 1.66 38.60
C LEU A 20 -2.65 2.68 38.91
N LEU A 21 -1.55 2.66 38.13
CA LEU A 21 -0.44 3.56 38.38
C LEU A 21 -0.83 5.01 38.07
N THR A 22 -1.59 5.25 37.00
CA THR A 22 -2.06 6.60 36.63
C THR A 22 -3.02 7.15 37.69
N SER A 23 -4.01 6.35 38.15
CA SER A 23 -4.95 6.77 39.19
C SER A 23 -4.24 7.04 40.52
N ALA A 24 -3.31 6.18 40.89
CA ALA A 24 -2.53 6.37 42.15
C ALA A 24 -1.64 7.62 42.06
N ALA A 25 -0.95 7.84 40.93
CA ALA A 25 -0.08 9.00 40.74
C ALA A 25 -0.87 10.32 40.78
N ILE A 26 -2.01 10.39 40.09
CA ILE A 26 -2.89 11.57 40.11
C ILE A 26 -3.45 11.80 41.53
N ALA A 27 -3.94 10.74 42.22
CA ALA A 27 -4.45 10.88 43.56
C ALA A 27 -3.39 11.37 44.56
N VAL A 28 -2.18 10.79 44.51
CA VAL A 28 -1.06 11.25 45.35
C VAL A 28 -0.68 12.70 45.01
N HIS A 29 -0.60 13.06 43.74
CA HIS A 29 -0.30 14.44 43.30
C HIS A 29 -1.37 15.43 43.80
N ALA A 30 -2.65 15.11 43.69
CA ALA A 30 -3.77 15.98 44.04
C ALA A 30 -3.86 16.30 45.55
N VAL A 31 -3.51 15.30 46.42
CA VAL A 31 -3.66 15.46 47.87
C VAL A 31 -2.38 15.83 48.61
N SER A 32 -1.25 15.86 47.93
CA SER A 32 0.06 16.09 48.53
C SER A 32 0.48 17.57 48.52
N GLY A 33 1.39 17.91 49.43
CA GLY A 33 2.01 19.23 49.42
C GLY A 33 3.03 19.45 48.26
N PRO A 34 3.46 20.70 48.01
CA PRO A 34 4.25 21.10 46.85
C PRO A 34 5.54 20.31 46.62
N ALA A 35 6.21 19.91 47.67
CA ALA A 35 7.44 19.11 47.57
C ALA A 35 7.20 17.70 47.01
N VAL A 36 6.15 17.06 47.49
CA VAL A 36 5.75 15.71 47.02
C VAL A 36 5.17 15.78 45.61
N GLN A 37 4.38 16.79 45.32
CA GLN A 37 3.84 17.03 43.95
C GLN A 37 4.98 17.12 42.95
N ARG A 38 6.00 17.90 43.22
CA ARG A 38 7.20 18.01 42.38
C ARG A 38 7.93 16.68 42.24
N ALA A 39 8.17 15.99 43.31
CA ALA A 39 8.85 14.69 43.27
C ALA A 39 8.09 13.64 42.45
N VAL A 40 6.76 13.56 42.60
CA VAL A 40 5.89 12.67 41.79
C VAL A 40 5.97 13.06 40.30
N PHE A 41 5.83 14.32 39.99
CA PHE A 41 5.86 14.82 38.60
C PHE A 41 7.19 14.51 37.92
N PHE A 42 8.34 14.83 38.55
CA PHE A 42 9.67 14.54 38.01
C PHE A 42 9.95 13.05 37.85
N SER A 43 9.50 12.24 38.83
CA SER A 43 9.64 10.78 38.70
C SER A 43 8.88 10.23 37.48
N ILE A 44 7.69 10.73 37.25
CA ILE A 44 6.83 10.25 36.15
C ILE A 44 7.32 10.72 34.78
N ILE A 45 7.83 11.94 34.67
CA ILE A 45 8.36 12.47 33.38
C ILE A 45 9.55 11.66 32.85
N ALA A 46 10.33 11.05 33.74
CA ALA A 46 11.47 10.19 33.37
C ALA A 46 11.06 8.77 32.93
N LEU A 47 9.90 8.29 33.39
CA LEU A 47 9.46 6.90 33.14
C LEU A 47 9.34 6.53 31.66
N PRO A 48 8.82 7.37 30.74
CA PRO A 48 8.71 7.03 29.32
C PRO A 48 10.06 6.70 28.68
N THR A 49 11.09 7.49 28.98
CA THR A 49 12.45 7.24 28.47
C THR A 49 12.97 5.89 28.95
N ILE A 50 12.83 5.60 30.26
CA ILE A 50 13.21 4.32 30.84
C ILE A 50 12.39 3.19 30.21
N GLY A 51 11.06 3.37 30.08
CA GLY A 51 10.15 2.41 29.46
C GLY A 51 10.54 2.03 28.04
N VAL A 52 10.96 2.99 27.22
CA VAL A 52 11.47 2.73 25.87
C VAL A 52 12.74 1.89 25.91
N PHE A 53 13.73 2.21 26.76
CA PHE A 53 14.96 1.42 26.88
C PHE A 53 14.70 -0.01 27.35
N VAL A 54 13.83 -0.19 28.35
CA VAL A 54 13.41 -1.51 28.82
C VAL A 54 12.73 -2.30 27.70
N ALA A 55 11.79 -1.68 26.99
CA ALA A 55 11.09 -2.33 25.88
C ALA A 55 12.02 -2.74 24.74
N MET A 56 13.00 -1.91 24.38
CA MET A 56 14.02 -2.25 23.37
C MET A 56 14.89 -3.45 23.79
N ARG A 57 15.14 -3.62 25.09
CA ARG A 57 15.87 -4.80 25.63
C ARG A 57 15.01 -6.07 25.62
N LEU A 58 13.72 -5.94 25.98
CA LEU A 58 12.79 -7.06 26.08
C LEU A 58 12.22 -7.53 24.73
N ASN A 59 12.24 -6.67 23.71
CA ASN A 59 11.61 -6.95 22.41
C ASN A 59 12.57 -6.68 21.25
N PRO A 60 13.38 -7.68 20.83
CA PRO A 60 14.34 -7.53 19.72
C PRO A 60 13.68 -7.24 18.36
N ALA A 61 12.38 -7.51 18.20
CA ALA A 61 11.64 -7.22 16.97
C ALA A 61 11.21 -5.75 16.82
N MET A 62 11.47 -4.94 17.84
CA MET A 62 11.16 -3.51 17.87
C MET A 62 12.15 -2.71 17.02
N ASP A 63 11.68 -1.76 16.22
CA ASP A 63 12.55 -0.89 15.43
C ASP A 63 13.29 0.10 16.33
N ARG A 64 14.58 -0.19 16.58
CA ARG A 64 15.41 0.58 17.53
C ARG A 64 15.56 2.04 17.15
N TRP A 65 15.63 2.35 15.85
CA TRP A 65 15.83 3.73 15.41
C TRP A 65 14.60 4.61 15.67
N VAL A 66 13.41 4.09 15.38
CA VAL A 66 12.15 4.79 15.67
C VAL A 66 12.05 5.14 17.15
N TRP A 67 12.24 4.14 18.01
CA TRP A 67 12.06 4.31 19.44
C TRP A 67 13.20 5.08 20.11
N ALA A 68 14.44 4.97 19.59
CA ALA A 68 15.55 5.78 20.05
C ALA A 68 15.33 7.27 19.75
N THR A 69 14.83 7.60 18.55
CA THR A 69 14.48 8.99 18.18
C THR A 69 13.41 9.54 19.12
N GLY A 70 12.35 8.77 19.39
CA GLY A 70 11.32 9.17 20.36
C GLY A 70 11.86 9.31 21.78
N ALA A 71 12.77 8.40 22.21
CA ALA A 71 13.40 8.47 23.54
C ALA A 71 14.28 9.72 23.72
N VAL A 72 14.92 10.23 22.66
CA VAL A 72 15.67 11.50 22.71
C VAL A 72 14.71 12.65 23.05
N GLY A 73 13.56 12.74 22.38
CA GLY A 73 12.55 13.77 22.66
C GLY A 73 12.03 13.68 24.09
N LEU A 74 11.64 12.47 24.54
CA LEU A 74 11.17 12.25 25.91
C LEU A 74 12.26 12.53 26.97
N GLY A 75 13.49 12.17 26.66
CA GLY A 75 14.66 12.48 27.53
C GLY A 75 14.94 13.99 27.62
N LEU A 76 14.83 14.71 26.52
CA LEU A 76 14.97 16.17 26.53
C LEU A 76 13.89 16.84 27.37
N GLN A 77 12.63 16.37 27.30
CA GLN A 77 11.56 16.84 28.17
C GLN A 77 11.85 16.56 29.64
N ALA A 78 12.35 15.37 29.96
CA ALA A 78 12.70 15.01 31.34
C ALA A 78 13.84 15.88 31.89
N VAL A 79 14.89 16.13 31.10
CA VAL A 79 16.00 17.01 31.46
C VAL A 79 15.51 18.43 31.67
N MET A 80 14.68 18.95 30.74
CA MET A 80 14.13 20.31 30.89
C MET A 80 13.25 20.45 32.11
N ALA A 81 12.39 19.49 32.40
CA ALA A 81 11.57 19.48 33.61
C ALA A 81 12.43 19.55 34.89
N LEU A 82 13.57 18.85 34.90
CA LEU A 82 14.49 18.83 36.05
C LEU A 82 15.21 20.20 36.24
N ILE A 83 15.61 20.83 35.14
CA ILE A 83 16.37 22.12 35.15
C ILE A 83 15.43 23.31 35.35
N TRP A 84 14.19 23.22 34.87
CA TRP A 84 13.21 24.29 34.82
C TRP A 84 12.98 25.01 36.14
N PRO A 85 12.70 24.34 37.29
CA PRO A 85 12.40 25.02 38.54
C PRO A 85 13.54 25.87 39.06
N THR A 86 14.77 25.59 38.62
CA THR A 86 15.97 26.29 39.11
C THR A 86 16.32 27.52 38.27
N TYR A 87 16.07 27.44 36.95
CA TYR A 87 16.55 28.46 36.01
C TYR A 87 15.45 29.21 35.24
N PHE A 88 14.24 28.65 35.15
CA PHE A 88 13.18 29.14 34.27
C PHE A 88 11.79 29.21 34.96
N ALA A 89 11.71 29.22 36.29
CA ALA A 89 10.45 29.14 37.03
C ALA A 89 9.45 30.25 36.67
N ASP A 90 9.97 31.44 36.32
CA ASP A 90 9.13 32.59 35.98
C ASP A 90 8.65 32.61 34.51
N ASP A 91 9.21 31.77 33.65
CA ASP A 91 8.89 31.75 32.20
C ASP A 91 7.80 30.76 31.83
N LEU A 92 7.46 29.84 32.74
CA LEU A 92 6.51 28.75 32.43
C LEU A 92 5.12 29.30 32.16
N GLY A 93 4.58 28.98 30.99
CA GLY A 93 3.22 29.34 30.58
C GLY A 93 3.08 30.79 30.11
N ARG A 94 4.11 31.61 30.16
CA ARG A 94 4.08 32.99 29.68
C ARG A 94 4.41 33.12 28.19
N ALA A 95 4.81 32.01 27.54
CA ALA A 95 5.16 31.97 26.11
C ALA A 95 6.15 33.06 25.71
N GLN A 96 7.23 33.22 26.49
CA GLN A 96 8.24 34.28 26.27
C GLN A 96 9.17 33.99 25.06
N GLY A 97 9.10 32.77 24.47
CA GLY A 97 10.09 32.34 23.48
C GLY A 97 11.43 32.00 24.10
N SER A 98 11.44 31.62 25.37
CA SER A 98 12.63 31.28 26.14
C SER A 98 13.32 30.00 25.59
N LEU A 99 14.56 29.77 26.06
CA LEU A 99 15.27 28.53 25.73
C LEU A 99 14.49 27.29 26.20
N ALA A 100 13.69 27.40 27.23
CA ALA A 100 12.81 26.32 27.71
C ALA A 100 11.68 26.04 26.74
N ASP A 101 10.98 27.05 26.22
CA ASP A 101 9.95 26.91 25.22
C ASP A 101 10.51 26.25 23.95
N LEU A 102 11.68 26.72 23.47
CA LEU A 102 12.38 26.13 22.32
C LEU A 102 12.79 24.66 22.56
N SER A 103 13.20 24.32 23.78
CA SER A 103 13.60 22.95 24.12
C SER A 103 12.42 22.01 24.14
N ILE A 104 11.24 22.45 24.59
CA ILE A 104 9.99 21.68 24.55
C ILE A 104 9.56 21.48 23.10
N ALA A 105 9.55 22.53 22.27
CA ALA A 105 9.24 22.43 20.86
C ALA A 105 10.22 21.49 20.13
N GLY A 106 11.51 21.54 20.45
CA GLY A 106 12.53 20.62 19.95
C GLY A 106 12.26 19.17 20.36
N ALA A 107 11.85 18.93 21.59
CA ALA A 107 11.49 17.60 22.09
C ALA A 107 10.28 17.01 21.31
N HIS A 108 9.25 17.81 21.06
CA HIS A 108 8.13 17.41 20.21
C HIS A 108 8.53 17.22 18.73
N GLY A 109 9.53 17.97 18.25
CA GLY A 109 10.16 17.74 16.94
C GLY A 109 10.79 16.33 16.81
N PHE A 110 11.48 15.83 17.87
CA PHE A 110 11.98 14.46 17.90
C PHE A 110 10.85 13.42 17.93
N LEU A 111 9.75 13.67 18.64
CA LEU A 111 8.58 12.81 18.61
C LEU A 111 7.93 12.78 17.22
N LEU A 112 7.86 13.95 16.56
CA LEU A 112 7.39 14.03 15.16
C LEU A 112 8.31 13.24 14.22
N ALA A 113 9.62 13.38 14.34
CA ALA A 113 10.57 12.62 13.53
C ALA A 113 10.40 11.10 13.73
N ALA A 114 10.22 10.65 14.99
CA ALA A 114 9.92 9.24 15.29
C ALA A 114 8.61 8.78 14.65
N ALA A 115 7.54 9.57 14.74
CA ALA A 115 6.23 9.25 14.19
C ALA A 115 6.27 9.19 12.65
N VAL A 116 6.93 10.16 12.00
CA VAL A 116 7.16 10.18 10.54
C VAL A 116 7.98 8.96 10.10
N LEU A 117 9.00 8.57 10.88
CA LEU A 117 9.82 7.40 10.59
C LEU A 117 8.97 6.11 10.65
N VAL A 118 8.01 6.00 11.59
CA VAL A 118 7.04 4.88 11.61
C VAL A 118 6.19 4.88 10.32
N VAL A 119 5.64 6.04 9.93
CA VAL A 119 4.85 6.15 8.69
C VAL A 119 5.66 5.71 7.48
N TYR A 120 6.91 6.18 7.37
CA TYR A 120 7.81 5.82 6.28
C TYR A 120 8.11 4.30 6.25
N ARG A 121 8.36 3.68 7.42
CA ARG A 121 8.64 2.23 7.55
C ARG A 121 7.42 1.36 7.27
N THR A 122 6.23 1.80 7.68
CA THR A 122 4.98 1.06 7.45
C THR A 122 4.43 1.25 6.04
N ALA A 123 4.79 2.35 5.40
CA ALA A 123 4.33 2.71 4.06
C ALA A 123 5.19 2.10 2.95
N ALA A 124 5.68 0.85 3.11
CA ALA A 124 6.52 0.20 2.09
C ALA A 124 5.95 0.44 0.67
N GLY A 125 6.51 1.44 -0.04
CA GLY A 125 6.09 1.84 -1.39
C GLY A 125 5.03 2.95 -1.50
N ASP A 126 4.59 3.59 -0.40
CA ASP A 126 3.67 4.75 -0.45
C ASP A 126 4.23 6.01 0.23
N PRO A 127 5.05 6.83 -0.47
CA PRO A 127 5.54 8.10 0.08
C PRO A 127 4.42 9.10 0.41
N GLY A 128 3.23 8.91 -0.16
CA GLY A 128 2.06 9.73 0.14
C GLY A 128 1.51 9.57 1.55
N GLY A 129 1.92 8.54 2.29
CA GLY A 129 1.51 8.36 3.68
C GLY A 129 2.01 9.47 4.60
N VAL A 130 3.21 10.00 4.35
CA VAL A 130 3.75 11.13 5.10
C VAL A 130 2.99 12.42 4.77
N ILE A 131 2.62 12.61 3.49
CA ILE A 131 1.80 13.74 3.05
C ILE A 131 0.42 13.71 3.72
N ASP A 132 -0.24 12.54 3.74
CA ASP A 132 -1.53 12.36 4.42
C ASP A 132 -1.42 12.72 5.91
N ALA A 133 -0.35 12.26 6.59
CA ALA A 133 -0.08 12.56 7.99
C ALA A 133 0.12 14.06 8.24
N ALA A 134 0.90 14.73 7.39
CA ALA A 134 1.12 16.18 7.48
C ALA A 134 -0.17 16.97 7.30
N ILE A 135 -1.00 16.61 6.32
CA ILE A 135 -2.31 17.23 6.09
C ILE A 135 -3.23 17.05 7.30
N ILE A 136 -3.33 15.84 7.85
CA ILE A 136 -4.15 15.56 9.04
C ILE A 136 -3.68 16.42 10.22
N GLY A 137 -2.36 16.44 10.44
CA GLY A 137 -1.76 17.18 11.54
C GLY A 137 -2.02 18.68 11.45
N LEU A 138 -1.83 19.25 10.28
CA LEU A 138 -2.05 20.68 10.02
C LEU A 138 -3.54 21.05 10.20
N CYS A 139 -4.44 20.25 9.66
CA CYS A 139 -5.88 20.45 9.79
C CYS A 139 -6.39 20.32 11.24
N ALA A 140 -5.75 19.45 12.05
CA ALA A 140 -6.10 19.31 13.46
C ALA A 140 -5.57 20.46 14.32
N SER A 141 -4.39 20.99 14.00
CA SER A 141 -3.73 22.05 14.77
C SER A 141 -4.34 23.44 14.50
N ALA A 142 -4.79 23.71 13.27
CA ALA A 142 -5.24 25.02 12.86
C ALA A 142 -6.45 25.56 13.68
N PRO A 143 -7.54 24.79 13.93
CA PRO A 143 -8.65 25.26 14.75
C PRO A 143 -8.25 25.50 16.21
N LEU A 144 -7.41 24.64 16.78
CA LEU A 144 -6.92 24.80 18.15
C LEU A 144 -6.10 26.10 18.30
N TRP A 145 -5.19 26.35 17.36
CA TRP A 145 -4.43 27.58 17.33
C TRP A 145 -5.32 28.81 17.24
N GLU A 146 -6.15 28.89 16.22
CA GLU A 146 -6.88 30.08 15.86
C GLU A 146 -8.01 30.43 16.85
N TRP A 147 -8.72 29.41 17.38
CA TRP A 147 -9.86 29.67 18.24
C TRP A 147 -9.54 29.66 19.73
N VAL A 148 -8.43 29.03 20.15
CA VAL A 148 -8.13 28.83 21.55
C VAL A 148 -6.80 29.48 21.94
N LEU A 149 -5.69 29.07 21.31
CA LEU A 149 -4.38 29.45 21.78
C LEU A 149 -3.97 30.89 21.40
N HIS A 150 -4.05 31.24 20.14
CA HIS A 150 -3.63 32.55 19.64
C HIS A 150 -4.40 33.71 20.33
N PRO A 151 -5.74 33.71 20.48
CA PRO A 151 -6.44 34.79 21.17
C PRO A 151 -6.01 34.95 22.64
N GLN A 152 -5.72 33.84 23.33
CA GLN A 152 -5.26 33.89 24.72
C GLN A 152 -3.83 34.38 24.82
N LEU A 153 -2.93 33.95 23.93
CA LEU A 153 -1.53 34.44 23.88
C LEU A 153 -1.45 35.95 23.63
N VAL A 154 -2.32 36.46 22.74
CA VAL A 154 -2.46 37.90 22.51
C VAL A 154 -3.01 38.59 23.75
N ALA A 155 -4.02 38.04 24.41
CA ALA A 155 -4.62 38.63 25.61
C ALA A 155 -3.66 38.72 26.80
N ILE A 156 -2.75 37.76 26.96
CA ILE A 156 -1.69 37.81 28.01
C ILE A 156 -0.46 38.64 27.60
N GLY A 157 -0.47 39.22 26.39
CA GLY A 157 0.65 40.03 25.89
C GLY A 157 1.91 39.23 25.53
N ALA A 158 1.76 37.96 25.13
CA ALA A 158 2.88 37.12 24.73
C ALA A 158 3.62 37.73 23.52
N PRO A 159 4.96 37.79 23.53
CA PRO A 159 5.74 38.34 22.42
C PRO A 159 5.61 37.46 21.18
N THR A 160 5.81 38.02 20.00
CA THR A 160 5.71 37.30 18.70
C THR A 160 6.63 36.08 18.63
N SER A 161 7.82 36.15 19.24
CA SER A 161 8.75 35.02 19.35
C SER A 161 8.14 33.86 20.14
N GLY A 162 7.49 34.15 21.27
CA GLY A 162 6.81 33.17 22.09
C GLY A 162 5.61 32.52 21.37
N GLN A 163 4.79 33.36 20.71
CA GLN A 163 3.69 32.88 19.90
C GLN A 163 4.16 31.92 18.79
N ALA A 164 5.27 32.26 18.10
CA ALA A 164 5.84 31.41 17.05
C ALA A 164 6.36 30.08 17.58
N VAL A 165 6.96 30.05 18.79
CA VAL A 165 7.44 28.80 19.40
C VAL A 165 6.26 27.89 19.79
N ILE A 166 5.21 28.44 20.39
CA ILE A 166 3.99 27.68 20.73
C ILE A 166 3.30 27.17 19.45
N LEU A 167 3.26 27.97 18.39
CA LEU A 167 2.75 27.51 17.09
C LEU A 167 3.56 26.32 16.56
N LEU A 168 4.88 26.41 16.58
CA LEU A 168 5.77 25.30 16.17
C LEU A 168 5.52 24.03 17.00
N ASP A 169 5.32 24.21 18.30
CA ASP A 169 5.03 23.13 19.23
C ASP A 169 3.71 22.43 18.89
N VAL A 170 2.63 23.18 18.70
CA VAL A 170 1.31 22.69 18.32
C VAL A 170 1.32 22.01 16.96
N LEU A 171 2.03 22.56 15.98
CA LEU A 171 2.19 21.95 14.66
C LEU A 171 3.00 20.65 14.73
N SER A 172 4.03 20.59 15.57
CA SER A 172 4.80 19.35 15.79
C SER A 172 3.94 18.24 16.40
N LEU A 173 3.19 18.55 17.45
CA LEU A 173 2.23 17.61 18.06
C LEU A 173 1.12 17.21 17.10
N GLY A 174 0.59 18.15 16.31
CA GLY A 174 -0.36 17.88 15.24
C GLY A 174 0.20 16.92 14.21
N GLY A 175 1.45 17.09 13.80
CA GLY A 175 2.15 16.16 12.91
C GLY A 175 2.31 14.76 13.51
N VAL A 176 2.61 14.66 14.83
CA VAL A 176 2.61 13.36 15.55
C VAL A 176 1.21 12.74 15.52
N PHE A 177 0.18 13.51 15.86
CA PHE A 177 -1.20 13.05 15.82
C PHE A 177 -1.59 12.55 14.43
N GLY A 178 -1.32 13.34 13.39
CA GLY A 178 -1.58 12.97 11.99
C GLY A 178 -0.86 11.69 11.57
N SER A 179 0.39 11.52 11.98
CA SER A 179 1.17 10.32 11.74
C SER A 179 0.57 9.09 12.43
N LEU A 180 0.18 9.20 13.70
CA LEU A 180 -0.46 8.12 14.46
C LEU A 180 -1.85 7.79 13.90
N ALA A 181 -2.65 8.80 13.54
CA ALA A 181 -3.94 8.63 12.90
C ALA A 181 -3.80 7.89 11.55
N ARG A 182 -2.78 8.24 10.77
CA ARG A 182 -2.46 7.56 9.52
C ARG A 182 -2.06 6.09 9.74
N ILE A 183 -1.23 5.80 10.74
CA ILE A 183 -0.82 4.44 11.10
C ILE A 183 -2.04 3.63 11.57
N ALA A 184 -2.96 4.21 12.33
CA ALA A 184 -4.17 3.54 12.80
C ALA A 184 -5.07 3.01 11.66
N THR A 185 -4.97 3.62 10.47
CA THR A 185 -5.68 3.15 9.27
C THR A 185 -4.96 2.00 8.56
N THR A 186 -3.67 1.75 8.84
CA THR A 186 -2.84 0.75 8.14
C THR A 186 -2.59 -0.51 8.95
N THR A 187 -2.50 -0.41 10.28
CA THR A 187 -2.25 -1.56 11.14
C THR A 187 -3.43 -1.85 12.07
N ARG A 188 -3.98 -3.07 11.99
CA ARG A 188 -5.01 -3.53 12.94
C ARG A 188 -4.40 -4.12 14.22
N ARG A 189 -3.26 -4.81 14.09
CA ARG A 189 -2.61 -5.49 15.21
C ARG A 189 -1.87 -4.53 16.15
N GLY A 190 -1.38 -3.40 15.64
CA GLY A 190 -0.72 -2.36 16.42
C GLY A 190 -1.67 -1.39 17.15
N ARG A 191 -2.98 -1.46 16.93
CA ARG A 191 -3.96 -0.54 17.51
C ARG A 191 -3.87 -0.36 19.03
N PRO A 192 -3.67 -1.39 19.85
CA PRO A 192 -3.58 -1.18 21.30
C PRO A 192 -2.43 -0.25 21.69
N THR A 193 -1.25 -0.40 21.10
CA THR A 193 -0.11 0.51 21.34
C THR A 193 -0.42 1.92 20.81
N LEU A 194 -1.08 2.04 19.65
CA LEU A 194 -1.51 3.32 19.11
C LEU A 194 -2.50 4.05 20.00
N CYS A 195 -3.40 3.34 20.69
CA CYS A 195 -4.34 3.95 21.64
C CYS A 195 -3.61 4.65 22.78
N TYR A 196 -2.54 4.07 23.34
CA TYR A 196 -1.72 4.73 24.35
C TYR A 196 -1.04 5.99 23.80
N LEU A 197 -0.45 5.91 22.61
CA LEU A 197 0.22 7.04 21.97
C LEU A 197 -0.76 8.18 21.62
N LEU A 198 -1.92 7.84 21.06
CA LEU A 198 -2.97 8.83 20.75
C LEU A 198 -3.54 9.47 22.04
N LEU A 199 -3.73 8.67 23.09
CA LEU A 199 -4.15 9.20 24.40
C LEU A 199 -3.10 10.15 24.96
N ALA A 200 -1.82 9.81 24.87
CA ALA A 200 -0.73 10.65 25.35
C ALA A 200 -0.72 12.00 24.60
N ILE A 201 -0.81 12.00 23.27
CA ILE A 201 -0.86 13.21 22.47
C ILE A 201 -2.11 14.06 22.78
N LEU A 202 -3.27 13.42 22.92
CA LEU A 202 -4.51 14.11 23.28
C LEU A 202 -4.39 14.81 24.65
N LEU A 203 -3.89 14.09 25.67
CA LEU A 203 -3.67 14.65 26.99
C LEU A 203 -2.65 15.79 26.97
N THR A 204 -1.60 15.69 26.15
CA THR A 204 -0.62 16.77 25.97
C THR A 204 -1.25 18.01 25.35
N PHE A 205 -2.09 17.85 24.30
CA PHE A 205 -2.83 18.96 23.70
C PHE A 205 -3.75 19.66 24.72
N VAL A 206 -4.50 18.86 25.49
CA VAL A 206 -5.37 19.40 26.53
C VAL A 206 -4.56 20.10 27.62
N ALA A 207 -3.42 19.55 28.01
CA ALA A 207 -2.54 20.17 29.02
C ALA A 207 -1.99 21.52 28.55
N ILE A 208 -1.52 21.64 27.29
CA ILE A 208 -1.07 22.91 26.71
C ILE A 208 -2.23 23.92 26.66
N THR A 209 -3.41 23.46 26.27
CA THR A 209 -4.60 24.32 26.21
C THR A 209 -4.97 24.83 27.61
N VAL A 210 -4.99 23.96 28.61
CA VAL A 210 -5.25 24.34 30.01
C VAL A 210 -4.18 25.30 30.52
N ALA A 211 -2.90 25.07 30.19
CA ALA A 211 -1.80 25.95 30.58
C ALA A 211 -2.00 27.38 30.09
N VAL A 212 -2.35 27.52 28.79
CA VAL A 212 -2.58 28.83 28.18
C VAL A 212 -3.85 29.51 28.73
N LEU A 213 -4.94 28.74 28.93
CA LEU A 213 -6.21 29.26 29.47
C LEU A 213 -6.09 29.70 30.94
N THR A 214 -5.22 29.05 31.72
CA THR A 214 -5.03 29.35 33.15
C THR A 214 -3.80 30.19 33.43
N ALA A 215 -3.13 30.67 32.38
CA ALA A 215 -1.97 31.58 32.52
C ALA A 215 -2.36 32.82 33.32
N GLY A 216 -1.71 33.02 34.48
CA GLY A 216 -1.99 34.14 35.40
C GLY A 216 -3.01 33.83 36.51
N SER A 217 -3.62 32.62 36.54
CA SER A 217 -4.52 32.20 37.63
C SER A 217 -3.76 31.35 38.68
N PRO A 218 -4.05 31.50 39.98
CA PRO A 218 -3.49 30.63 41.01
C PRO A 218 -4.16 29.26 40.97
N GLY A 219 -3.64 28.31 40.17
CA GLY A 219 -4.22 26.97 40.07
C GLY A 219 -3.64 26.11 38.94
N HIS A 220 -2.39 25.70 39.05
CA HIS A 220 -1.69 24.89 38.05
C HIS A 220 -1.90 23.36 38.19
N GLY A 221 -2.83 22.89 39.06
CA GLY A 221 -2.99 21.46 39.35
C GLY A 221 -3.45 20.61 38.17
N ALA A 222 -4.48 21.06 37.46
CA ALA A 222 -5.08 20.28 36.38
C ALA A 222 -4.14 20.03 35.20
N GLN A 223 -3.26 20.98 34.87
CA GLN A 223 -2.24 20.81 33.81
C GLN A 223 -1.24 19.70 34.17
N ALA A 224 -0.75 19.68 35.42
CA ALA A 224 0.22 18.69 35.87
C ALA A 224 -0.39 17.29 35.85
N GLU A 225 -1.64 17.13 36.27
CA GLU A 225 -2.36 15.85 36.27
C GLU A 225 -2.57 15.30 34.86
N LEU A 226 -2.89 16.15 33.88
CA LEU A 226 -2.99 15.78 32.47
C LEU A 226 -1.63 15.32 31.91
N LEU A 227 -0.56 16.03 32.22
CA LEU A 227 0.80 15.65 31.81
C LEU A 227 1.25 14.34 32.48
N ILE A 228 0.93 14.10 33.76
CA ILE A 228 1.15 12.80 34.42
C ILE A 228 0.50 11.68 33.61
N GLY A 229 -0.75 11.85 33.23
CA GLY A 229 -1.47 10.88 32.38
C GLY A 229 -0.81 10.69 31.01
N ALA A 230 -0.37 11.77 30.38
CA ALA A 230 0.29 11.74 29.07
C ALA A 230 1.63 11.00 29.14
N PHE A 231 2.49 11.31 30.11
CA PHE A 231 3.80 10.66 30.25
C PHE A 231 3.66 9.17 30.60
N LEU A 232 2.71 8.80 31.46
CA LEU A 232 2.44 7.39 31.74
C LEU A 232 1.95 6.67 30.50
N ALA A 233 1.05 7.26 29.71
CA ALA A 233 0.60 6.68 28.44
C ALA A 233 1.76 6.48 27.45
N PHE A 234 2.68 7.44 27.32
CA PHE A 234 3.90 7.28 26.54
C PHE A 234 4.78 6.14 27.05
N GLY A 235 4.94 6.02 28.38
CA GLY A 235 5.77 4.98 29.01
C GLY A 235 5.21 3.57 28.85
N PHE A 236 3.90 3.41 28.89
CA PHE A 236 3.24 2.12 28.73
C PHE A 236 3.09 1.66 27.29
N ALA A 237 3.06 2.58 26.32
CA ALA A 237 2.96 2.27 24.89
C ALA A 237 4.02 1.25 24.41
N PRO A 238 5.33 1.43 24.65
CA PRO A 238 6.37 0.50 24.23
C PRO A 238 6.36 -0.83 24.98
N LEU A 239 5.78 -0.89 26.19
CA LEU A 239 5.69 -2.10 27.01
C LEU A 239 4.56 -3.03 26.56
N HIS A 240 3.62 -2.53 25.75
CA HIS A 240 2.52 -3.35 25.25
C HIS A 240 3.03 -4.34 24.17
N PRO A 241 2.61 -5.64 24.20
CA PRO A 241 3.07 -6.65 23.24
C PRO A 241 2.79 -6.32 21.77
N ALA A 242 1.81 -5.45 21.49
CA ALA A 242 1.47 -5.02 20.14
C ALA A 242 2.49 -4.04 19.51
N VAL A 243 3.49 -3.58 20.27
CA VAL A 243 4.52 -2.64 19.81
C VAL A 243 5.28 -3.16 18.58
N ALA A 244 5.55 -4.45 18.51
CA ALA A 244 6.24 -5.08 17.37
C ALA A 244 5.49 -4.98 16.04
N TYR A 245 4.17 -4.74 16.11
CA TYR A 245 3.33 -4.60 14.90
C TYR A 245 3.21 -3.16 14.39
N LEU A 246 3.76 -2.17 15.12
CA LEU A 246 3.71 -0.77 14.68
C LEU A 246 4.55 -0.53 13.42
N THR A 247 5.69 -1.19 13.31
CA THR A 247 6.62 -1.05 12.19
C THR A 247 6.62 -2.25 11.24
N ALA A 248 5.85 -3.30 11.56
CA ALA A 248 5.68 -4.45 10.68
C ALA A 248 4.58 -4.14 9.65
N PRO A 249 4.87 -4.16 8.35
CA PRO A 249 3.83 -3.99 7.35
C PRO A 249 2.81 -5.12 7.48
N ASP A 250 1.54 -4.80 7.74
CA ASP A 250 0.45 -5.71 7.41
C ASP A 250 0.52 -5.93 5.89
N ARG A 251 0.34 -7.19 5.44
CA ARG A 251 0.37 -7.50 4.02
C ARG A 251 -0.47 -6.46 3.29
N ALA A 252 0.18 -5.68 2.46
CA ALA A 252 -0.44 -4.56 1.77
C ALA A 252 -1.59 -5.08 0.91
N THR A 253 -2.81 -4.93 1.41
CA THR A 253 -3.97 -4.98 0.53
C THR A 253 -3.84 -3.77 -0.38
N PRO A 254 -3.85 -3.95 -1.72
CA PRO A 254 -3.76 -2.83 -2.65
C PRO A 254 -4.92 -1.88 -2.34
N ARG A 255 -4.56 -0.71 -1.83
CA ARG A 255 -5.53 0.30 -1.41
C ARG A 255 -6.09 0.92 -2.67
N ARG A 256 -7.28 0.47 -3.06
CA ARG A 256 -8.05 1.08 -4.16
C ARG A 256 -8.25 2.57 -3.83
N LEU A 257 -8.18 3.40 -4.85
CA LEU A 257 -8.66 4.79 -4.78
C LEU A 257 -10.10 4.75 -4.26
N ASN A 258 -10.26 5.09 -2.98
CA ASN A 258 -11.60 5.13 -2.39
C ASN A 258 -12.07 6.59 -2.47
N ARG A 259 -13.34 6.80 -2.75
CA ARG A 259 -14.00 8.12 -2.70
C ARG A 259 -13.67 8.87 -1.40
N SER A 260 -13.48 8.14 -0.30
CA SER A 260 -13.09 8.70 1.00
C SER A 260 -11.75 9.47 0.97
N ASN A 261 -10.77 9.07 0.14
CA ASN A 261 -9.50 9.80 0.04
C ASN A 261 -9.69 11.15 -0.64
N LEU A 262 -10.51 11.22 -1.69
CA LEU A 262 -10.81 12.47 -2.39
C LEU A 262 -11.61 13.42 -1.49
N VAL A 263 -12.62 12.89 -0.77
CA VAL A 263 -13.40 13.67 0.21
C VAL A 263 -12.48 14.21 1.31
N PHE A 264 -11.57 13.39 1.84
CA PHE A 264 -10.59 13.83 2.84
C PHE A 264 -9.72 14.99 2.33
N LEU A 265 -9.17 14.89 1.11
CA LEU A 265 -8.34 15.96 0.52
C LEU A 265 -9.15 17.23 0.23
N ALA A 266 -10.40 17.08 -0.23
CA ALA A 266 -11.31 18.21 -0.43
C ALA A 266 -11.62 18.92 0.90
N LEU A 267 -11.95 18.16 1.95
CA LEU A 267 -12.17 18.70 3.29
C LEU A 267 -10.92 19.39 3.85
N ALA A 268 -9.74 18.83 3.63
CA ALA A 268 -8.50 19.46 4.07
C ALA A 268 -8.25 20.84 3.45
N LEU A 269 -8.62 21.03 2.18
CA LEU A 269 -8.55 22.34 1.51
C LEU A 269 -9.56 23.35 2.06
N THR A 270 -10.67 22.91 2.65
CA THR A 270 -11.70 23.81 3.20
C THR A 270 -11.40 24.27 4.63
N VAL A 271 -10.48 23.64 5.36
CA VAL A 271 -10.23 23.95 6.77
C VAL A 271 -9.85 25.42 6.97
N PHE A 272 -8.83 25.92 6.27
CA PHE A 272 -8.41 27.32 6.41
C PHE A 272 -9.50 28.31 5.96
N PRO A 273 -10.11 28.18 4.77
CA PRO A 273 -11.23 29.04 4.37
C PRO A 273 -12.40 29.03 5.37
N VAL A 274 -12.76 27.88 5.93
CA VAL A 274 -13.83 27.77 6.92
C VAL A 274 -13.48 28.51 8.20
N ILE A 275 -12.23 28.32 8.71
CA ILE A 275 -11.76 29.04 9.89
C ILE A 275 -11.81 30.55 9.64
N ALA A 276 -11.35 31.04 8.47
CA ALA A 276 -11.37 32.45 8.11
C ALA A 276 -12.81 33.01 8.08
N LEU A 277 -13.75 32.27 7.48
CA LEU A 277 -15.16 32.67 7.43
C LEU A 277 -15.80 32.73 8.83
N VAL A 278 -15.48 31.77 9.70
CA VAL A 278 -15.95 31.76 11.09
C VAL A 278 -15.40 32.96 11.86
N GLN A 279 -14.11 33.28 11.74
CA GLN A 279 -13.51 34.45 12.38
C GLN A 279 -14.13 35.76 11.87
N LEU A 280 -14.34 35.88 10.56
CA LEU A 280 -15.02 37.03 9.96
C LEU A 280 -16.46 37.18 10.50
N ALA A 281 -17.21 36.08 10.59
CA ALA A 281 -18.56 36.08 11.11
C ALA A 281 -18.63 36.45 12.59
N LEU A 282 -17.60 36.12 13.37
CA LEU A 282 -17.47 36.47 14.78
C LEU A 282 -16.87 37.88 15.03
N GLY A 283 -16.50 38.61 13.96
CA GLY A 283 -15.85 39.92 14.05
C GLY A 283 -14.46 39.86 14.73
N ARG A 284 -13.77 38.71 14.68
CA ARG A 284 -12.47 38.48 15.28
C ARG A 284 -11.37 38.56 14.24
N PRO A 285 -10.20 39.14 14.59
CA PRO A 285 -9.03 39.13 13.69
C PRO A 285 -8.51 37.69 13.55
N SER A 286 -8.18 37.30 12.34
CA SER A 286 -7.48 36.04 12.07
C SER A 286 -5.96 36.26 12.10
N ASP A 287 -5.21 35.21 12.48
CA ASP A 287 -3.75 35.23 12.38
C ASP A 287 -3.30 35.09 10.90
N PRO A 288 -2.77 36.18 10.27
CA PRO A 288 -2.39 36.14 8.87
C PRO A 288 -1.24 35.18 8.59
N LEU A 289 -0.38 34.89 9.57
CA LEU A 289 0.72 33.95 9.42
C LEU A 289 0.21 32.51 9.32
N LEU A 290 -0.74 32.13 10.18
CA LEU A 290 -1.35 30.80 10.10
C LEU A 290 -2.05 30.58 8.75
N PHE A 291 -2.83 31.55 8.29
CA PHE A 291 -3.55 31.43 7.01
C PHE A 291 -2.60 31.43 5.82
N GLY A 292 -1.61 32.33 5.80
CA GLY A 292 -0.63 32.40 4.73
C GLY A 292 0.23 31.14 4.64
N LEU A 293 0.88 30.76 5.72
CA LEU A 293 1.74 29.57 5.76
C LEU A 293 0.94 28.27 5.66
N GLY A 294 -0.18 28.19 6.37
CA GLY A 294 -1.04 27.00 6.34
C GLY A 294 -1.57 26.69 4.95
N SER A 295 -2.07 27.69 4.24
CA SER A 295 -2.53 27.54 2.86
C SER A 295 -1.38 27.25 1.89
N LEU A 296 -0.25 27.98 2.05
CA LEU A 296 0.97 27.80 1.23
C LEU A 296 1.53 26.37 1.35
N VAL A 297 1.36 25.71 2.48
CA VAL A 297 1.82 24.34 2.70
C VAL A 297 0.74 23.32 2.30
N THR A 298 -0.52 23.54 2.68
CA THR A 298 -1.60 22.58 2.46
C THR A 298 -1.92 22.38 0.98
N VAL A 299 -1.99 23.49 0.21
CA VAL A 299 -2.35 23.45 -1.22
C VAL A 299 -1.35 22.63 -2.04
N PRO A 300 -0.01 22.87 -1.94
CA PRO A 300 0.97 22.03 -2.63
C PRO A 300 0.96 20.56 -2.16
N LEU A 301 0.81 20.31 -0.85
CA LEU A 301 0.73 18.93 -0.35
C LEU A 301 -0.45 18.17 -0.95
N VAL A 302 -1.63 18.81 -1.00
CA VAL A 302 -2.82 18.22 -1.64
C VAL A 302 -2.61 18.03 -3.14
N ALA A 303 -2.02 19.02 -3.84
CA ALA A 303 -1.74 18.92 -5.27
C ALA A 303 -0.78 17.76 -5.58
N VAL A 304 0.33 17.65 -4.84
CA VAL A 304 1.28 16.53 -4.96
C VAL A 304 0.59 15.19 -4.68
N ARG A 305 -0.25 15.14 -3.65
CA ARG A 305 -0.99 13.93 -3.30
C ARG A 305 -1.97 13.49 -4.38
N LEU A 306 -2.72 14.42 -4.96
CA LEU A 306 -3.60 14.17 -6.10
C LEU A 306 -2.83 13.65 -7.32
N GLY A 307 -1.69 14.28 -7.65
CA GLY A 307 -0.80 13.83 -8.73
C GLY A 307 -0.30 12.38 -8.52
N GLN A 308 0.13 12.04 -7.30
CA GLN A 308 0.55 10.67 -6.96
C GLN A 308 -0.59 9.65 -7.11
N LEU A 309 -1.81 10.01 -6.69
CA LEU A 309 -2.98 9.14 -6.79
C LEU A 309 -3.40 8.92 -8.25
N ASN A 310 -3.42 9.98 -9.07
CA ASN A 310 -3.71 9.88 -10.50
C ASN A 310 -2.67 9.05 -11.24
N GLY A 311 -1.37 9.27 -11.02
CA GLY A 311 -0.32 8.48 -11.65
C GLY A 311 -0.36 6.98 -11.30
N ARG A 312 -0.79 6.62 -10.07
CA ARG A 312 -1.02 5.22 -9.69
C ARG A 312 -2.22 4.62 -10.41
N ARG A 313 -3.30 5.38 -10.53
CA ARG A 313 -4.49 4.96 -11.27
C ARG A 313 -4.16 4.67 -12.73
N GLU A 314 -3.49 5.59 -13.41
CA GLU A 314 -3.07 5.41 -14.80
C GLU A 314 -2.17 4.19 -15.01
N ARG A 315 -1.22 3.96 -14.08
CA ARG A 315 -0.36 2.75 -14.13
C ARG A 315 -1.18 1.48 -13.97
N ALA A 316 -2.10 1.45 -13.01
CA ALA A 316 -2.97 0.29 -12.80
C ALA A 316 -3.89 0.04 -14.00
N GLU A 317 -4.45 1.09 -14.61
CA GLU A 317 -5.26 1.01 -15.82
C GLU A 317 -4.45 0.50 -17.02
N ARG A 318 -3.19 0.97 -17.20
CA ARG A 318 -2.28 0.47 -18.25
C ARG A 318 -1.95 -1.01 -18.06
N VAL A 319 -1.65 -1.43 -16.83
CA VAL A 319 -1.36 -2.84 -16.52
C VAL A 319 -2.60 -3.70 -16.79
N LEU A 320 -3.77 -3.26 -16.34
CA LEU A 320 -5.02 -3.96 -16.62
C LEU A 320 -5.33 -4.03 -18.12
N ALA A 321 -5.13 -2.94 -18.85
CA ALA A 321 -5.30 -2.90 -20.30
C ALA A 321 -4.32 -3.83 -21.02
N HIS A 322 -3.07 -3.89 -20.55
CA HIS A 322 -2.07 -4.82 -21.10
C HIS A 322 -2.47 -6.28 -20.87
N HIS A 323 -2.81 -6.67 -19.64
CA HIS A 323 -3.27 -8.04 -19.32
C HIS A 323 -4.58 -8.39 -20.04
N ALA A 324 -5.46 -7.41 -20.28
CA ALA A 324 -6.70 -7.64 -21.04
C ALA A 324 -6.47 -7.94 -22.53
N ARG A 325 -5.29 -7.58 -23.09
CA ARG A 325 -4.95 -7.73 -24.50
C ARG A 325 -3.81 -8.70 -24.80
N HIS A 326 -3.05 -9.12 -23.78
CA HIS A 326 -1.89 -10.00 -23.95
C HIS A 326 -2.03 -11.26 -23.11
N ASP A 327 -1.43 -12.34 -23.57
CA ASP A 327 -1.26 -13.59 -22.84
C ASP A 327 -0.14 -13.44 -21.81
N GLU A 328 -0.39 -13.79 -20.54
CA GLU A 328 0.55 -13.57 -19.44
C GLU A 328 1.83 -14.42 -19.55
N LEU A 329 1.77 -15.58 -20.19
CA LEU A 329 2.90 -16.47 -20.34
C LEU A 329 3.82 -16.04 -21.49
N THR A 330 3.25 -15.83 -22.67
CA THR A 330 4.02 -15.61 -23.91
C THR A 330 4.25 -14.14 -24.23
N GLY A 331 3.51 -13.23 -23.59
CA GLY A 331 3.51 -11.79 -23.89
C GLY A 331 2.88 -11.43 -25.24
N LEU A 332 2.41 -12.41 -26.01
CA LEU A 332 1.74 -12.20 -27.29
C LEU A 332 0.33 -11.62 -27.11
N PRO A 333 -0.26 -10.96 -28.11
CA PRO A 333 -1.67 -10.68 -28.17
C PRO A 333 -2.51 -11.91 -27.85
N ASN A 334 -3.48 -11.77 -26.95
CA ASN A 334 -4.40 -12.85 -26.59
C ASN A 334 -5.53 -12.98 -27.63
N ARG A 335 -6.38 -13.99 -27.51
CA ARG A 335 -7.50 -14.25 -28.42
C ARG A 335 -8.35 -13.02 -28.68
N ARG A 336 -8.66 -12.24 -27.63
CA ARG A 336 -9.47 -11.03 -27.76
C ARG A 336 -8.78 -9.97 -28.63
N ALA A 337 -7.52 -9.70 -28.35
CA ALA A 337 -6.75 -8.72 -29.12
C ALA A 337 -6.60 -9.16 -30.58
N MET A 338 -6.35 -10.45 -30.83
CA MET A 338 -6.25 -10.99 -32.20
C MET A 338 -7.55 -10.85 -32.98
N LEU A 339 -8.70 -11.10 -32.35
CA LEU A 339 -10.00 -10.93 -33.02
C LEU A 339 -10.26 -9.46 -33.38
N GLU A 340 -9.88 -8.52 -32.52
CA GLU A 340 -9.96 -7.08 -32.82
C GLU A 340 -9.02 -6.68 -33.98
N GLU A 341 -7.79 -7.21 -34.03
CA GLU A 341 -6.84 -6.96 -35.12
C GLU A 341 -7.32 -7.56 -36.46
N ILE A 342 -7.93 -8.74 -36.45
CA ILE A 342 -8.53 -9.35 -37.63
C ILE A 342 -9.68 -8.47 -38.15
N ASP A 343 -10.56 -7.98 -37.28
CA ASP A 343 -11.65 -7.07 -37.68
C ASP A 343 -11.11 -5.78 -38.32
N ASN A 344 -10.06 -5.19 -37.72
CA ASN A 344 -9.39 -3.99 -38.26
C ASN A 344 -8.78 -4.26 -39.66
N ALA A 345 -8.08 -5.38 -39.80
CA ALA A 345 -7.47 -5.74 -41.09
C ALA A 345 -8.53 -5.98 -42.19
N LEU A 346 -9.63 -6.67 -41.83
CA LEU A 346 -10.76 -6.87 -42.75
C LEU A 346 -11.46 -5.54 -43.10
N ALA A 347 -11.53 -4.58 -42.20
CA ALA A 347 -12.04 -3.25 -42.49
C ALA A 347 -11.15 -2.52 -43.53
N CYS A 348 -9.82 -2.64 -43.38
CA CYS A 348 -8.86 -2.10 -44.32
C CYS A 348 -8.92 -2.78 -45.73
N VAL A 349 -9.31 -4.04 -45.80
CA VAL A 349 -9.59 -4.69 -47.09
C VAL A 349 -10.87 -4.13 -47.71
N ARG A 350 -11.91 -3.91 -46.93
CA ARG A 350 -13.19 -3.33 -47.38
C ARG A 350 -13.07 -1.91 -47.90
N ASP A 351 -12.31 -1.07 -47.25
CA ASP A 351 -12.10 0.34 -47.64
C ASP A 351 -11.05 0.50 -48.75
N GLY A 352 -10.35 -0.58 -49.08
CA GLY A 352 -9.38 -0.63 -50.16
C GLY A 352 -7.97 -0.21 -49.79
N SER A 353 -7.67 0.01 -48.53
CA SER A 353 -6.31 0.32 -48.07
C SER A 353 -5.41 -0.91 -48.02
N LEU A 354 -5.98 -2.12 -47.97
CA LEU A 354 -5.28 -3.42 -48.07
C LEU A 354 -5.80 -4.22 -49.28
N ALA A 355 -4.91 -4.96 -49.96
CA ALA A 355 -5.25 -5.88 -51.03
C ALA A 355 -5.94 -7.16 -50.52
N GLY A 356 -5.55 -7.62 -49.36
CA GLY A 356 -6.09 -8.83 -48.73
C GLY A 356 -5.49 -9.04 -47.34
N VAL A 357 -5.95 -10.07 -46.64
CA VAL A 357 -5.45 -10.49 -45.34
C VAL A 357 -5.36 -12.01 -45.28
N GLY A 358 -4.22 -12.53 -44.81
CA GLY A 358 -4.00 -13.95 -44.56
C GLY A 358 -4.04 -14.24 -43.07
N LEU A 359 -4.56 -15.42 -42.72
CA LEU A 359 -4.59 -15.96 -41.37
C LEU A 359 -3.99 -17.35 -41.34
N LEU A 360 -3.05 -17.59 -40.43
CA LEU A 360 -2.54 -18.91 -40.13
C LEU A 360 -3.03 -19.30 -38.74
N PHE A 361 -3.68 -20.46 -38.61
CA PHE A 361 -4.07 -21.04 -37.32
C PHE A 361 -3.14 -22.22 -37.03
N CYS A 362 -2.45 -22.20 -35.89
CA CYS A 362 -1.39 -23.14 -35.52
C CYS A 362 -1.75 -23.87 -34.24
N ASP A 363 -1.59 -25.20 -34.21
CA ASP A 363 -1.82 -26.04 -33.05
C ASP A 363 -0.62 -26.97 -32.86
N LEU A 364 -0.05 -27.04 -31.64
CA LEU A 364 1.15 -27.84 -31.34
C LEU A 364 0.81 -29.33 -31.22
N ASN A 365 1.48 -30.15 -32.01
CA ASN A 365 1.26 -31.59 -32.02
C ASN A 365 2.03 -32.26 -30.85
N GLY A 366 1.30 -32.95 -29.97
CA GLY A 366 1.94 -33.68 -28.86
C GLY A 366 2.33 -32.83 -27.66
N PHE A 367 1.79 -31.61 -27.52
CA PHE A 367 2.04 -30.73 -26.36
C PHE A 367 1.61 -31.36 -25.04
N LYS A 368 0.44 -32.02 -24.99
CA LYS A 368 -0.05 -32.70 -23.79
C LYS A 368 0.91 -33.77 -23.25
N PRO A 369 1.42 -34.74 -24.07
CA PRO A 369 2.45 -35.66 -23.65
C PRO A 369 3.71 -35.02 -23.05
N ILE A 370 4.10 -33.87 -23.53
CA ILE A 370 5.25 -33.13 -22.98
C ILE A 370 4.93 -32.65 -21.55
N ASN A 371 3.76 -32.05 -21.34
CA ASN A 371 3.30 -31.69 -20.00
C ASN A 371 3.22 -32.89 -19.06
N ASP A 372 2.68 -34.01 -19.55
CA ASP A 372 2.49 -35.23 -18.76
C ASP A 372 3.85 -35.88 -18.38
N THR A 373 4.88 -35.72 -19.21
CA THR A 373 6.22 -36.31 -19.01
C THR A 373 7.17 -35.41 -18.22
N TRP A 374 7.18 -34.08 -18.51
CA TRP A 374 8.17 -33.13 -18.02
C TRP A 374 7.56 -32.06 -17.08
N GLY A 375 6.26 -32.12 -16.85
CA GLY A 375 5.53 -31.19 -16.01
C GLY A 375 5.11 -29.90 -16.73
N HIS A 376 4.16 -29.17 -16.13
CA HIS A 376 3.60 -27.94 -16.72
C HIS A 376 4.63 -26.84 -16.95
N GLN A 377 5.65 -26.74 -16.10
CA GLN A 377 6.73 -25.74 -16.27
C GLN A 377 7.53 -25.97 -17.56
N ALA A 378 7.71 -27.23 -17.96
CA ALA A 378 8.35 -27.57 -19.22
C ALA A 378 7.47 -27.17 -20.42
N GLY A 379 6.16 -27.41 -20.32
CA GLY A 379 5.22 -26.94 -21.32
C GLY A 379 5.16 -25.41 -21.44
N ASP A 380 5.20 -24.70 -20.32
CA ASP A 380 5.22 -23.24 -20.30
C ASP A 380 6.48 -22.69 -21.02
N THR A 381 7.66 -23.24 -20.70
CA THR A 381 8.90 -22.87 -21.40
C THR A 381 8.83 -23.19 -22.90
N LEU A 382 8.24 -24.32 -23.28
CA LEU A 382 8.07 -24.66 -24.69
C LEU A 382 7.15 -23.65 -25.42
N LEU A 383 6.06 -23.23 -24.79
CA LEU A 383 5.16 -22.21 -25.34
C LEU A 383 5.87 -20.88 -25.56
N GLU A 384 6.73 -20.46 -24.62
CA GLU A 384 7.58 -19.24 -24.76
C GLU A 384 8.54 -19.36 -25.94
N VAL A 385 9.20 -20.52 -26.10
CA VAL A 385 10.11 -20.79 -27.24
C VAL A 385 9.35 -20.76 -28.55
N VAL A 386 8.18 -21.40 -28.61
CA VAL A 386 7.33 -21.38 -29.83
C VAL A 386 6.88 -19.97 -30.15
N ALA A 387 6.42 -19.21 -29.18
CA ALA A 387 6.02 -17.79 -29.38
C ALA A 387 7.15 -16.97 -29.99
N ALA A 388 8.38 -17.11 -29.47
CA ALA A 388 9.55 -16.42 -29.99
C ALA A 388 9.87 -16.84 -31.46
N ARG A 389 9.76 -18.13 -31.78
CA ARG A 389 10.00 -18.66 -33.14
C ARG A 389 8.96 -18.17 -34.14
N LEU A 390 7.67 -18.17 -33.77
CA LEU A 390 6.60 -17.65 -34.60
C LEU A 390 6.77 -16.15 -34.87
N THR A 391 7.15 -15.40 -33.85
CA THR A 391 7.47 -13.97 -34.02
C THR A 391 8.67 -13.74 -34.94
N ALA A 392 9.72 -14.55 -34.82
CA ALA A 392 10.89 -14.46 -35.69
C ALA A 392 10.58 -14.89 -37.16
N CYS A 393 9.60 -15.74 -37.37
CA CYS A 393 9.10 -16.10 -38.70
C CYS A 393 8.25 -15.02 -39.34
N SER A 394 7.69 -14.10 -38.58
CA SER A 394 6.76 -13.08 -39.02
C SER A 394 7.50 -11.84 -39.48
N ARG A 395 6.98 -11.12 -40.48
CA ARG A 395 7.55 -9.84 -40.95
C ARG A 395 7.02 -8.66 -40.15
N ALA A 396 7.65 -7.50 -40.31
CA ALA A 396 7.10 -6.26 -39.80
C ALA A 396 5.71 -6.01 -40.40
N GLY A 397 4.70 -5.86 -39.54
CA GLY A 397 3.30 -5.70 -39.93
C GLY A 397 2.46 -6.97 -39.78
N ASP A 398 3.06 -8.15 -39.64
CA ASP A 398 2.33 -9.35 -39.21
C ASP A 398 2.12 -9.33 -37.70
N THR A 399 1.00 -9.86 -37.22
CA THR A 399 0.69 -9.98 -35.79
C THR A 399 0.59 -11.43 -35.39
N VAL A 400 1.40 -11.85 -34.41
CA VAL A 400 1.35 -13.19 -33.81
C VAL A 400 0.61 -13.11 -32.50
N GLY A 401 -0.33 -14.04 -32.25
CA GLY A 401 -1.08 -14.10 -31.01
C GLY A 401 -1.28 -15.54 -30.52
N ARG A 402 -1.60 -15.69 -29.22
CA ARG A 402 -1.96 -16.96 -28.63
C ARG A 402 -3.46 -17.00 -28.39
N PHE A 403 -4.15 -17.99 -29.00
CA PHE A 403 -5.59 -18.13 -28.88
C PHE A 403 -6.01 -18.85 -27.59
N GLY A 404 -5.17 -19.75 -27.09
CA GLY A 404 -5.37 -20.48 -25.83
C GLY A 404 -4.64 -21.81 -25.83
N GLY A 405 -4.28 -22.35 -24.66
CA GLY A 405 -3.58 -23.61 -24.58
C GLY A 405 -2.32 -23.67 -25.46
N ASP A 406 -2.34 -24.54 -26.46
CA ASP A 406 -1.30 -24.79 -27.46
C ASP A 406 -1.62 -24.19 -28.84
N GLU A 407 -2.60 -23.30 -28.93
CA GLU A 407 -3.07 -22.67 -30.17
C GLU A 407 -2.50 -21.27 -30.37
N PHE A 408 -1.91 -21.01 -31.54
CA PHE A 408 -1.37 -19.73 -31.95
C PHE A 408 -2.00 -19.28 -33.29
N VAL A 409 -2.05 -17.99 -33.50
CA VAL A 409 -2.58 -17.39 -34.75
C VAL A 409 -1.60 -16.34 -35.26
N ILE A 410 -1.39 -16.31 -36.58
CA ILE A 410 -0.61 -15.28 -37.25
C ILE A 410 -1.51 -14.56 -38.25
N LEU A 411 -1.68 -13.27 -38.07
CA LEU A 411 -2.41 -12.36 -38.97
C LEU A 411 -1.41 -11.65 -39.88
N CYS A 412 -1.62 -11.72 -41.16
CA CYS A 412 -0.73 -11.18 -42.18
C CYS A 412 -1.49 -10.22 -43.13
N PRO A 413 -1.49 -8.91 -42.85
CA PRO A 413 -2.10 -7.93 -43.76
C PRO A 413 -1.35 -7.81 -45.08
N GLY A 414 -2.08 -7.64 -46.19
CA GLY A 414 -1.50 -7.39 -47.53
C GLY A 414 -0.67 -8.57 -48.05
N ILE A 415 -1.06 -9.81 -47.76
CA ILE A 415 -0.34 -11.02 -48.15
C ILE A 415 -1.14 -11.77 -49.25
N SER A 416 -0.45 -12.35 -50.18
CA SER A 416 -1.03 -13.22 -51.22
C SER A 416 -1.11 -14.70 -50.74
N GLU A 417 -1.96 -15.50 -51.36
CA GLU A 417 -2.09 -16.94 -51.04
C GLU A 417 -0.75 -17.67 -51.18
N ALA A 418 0.06 -17.36 -52.20
CA ALA A 418 1.39 -17.97 -52.39
C ALA A 418 2.38 -17.62 -51.25
N GLU A 419 2.27 -16.41 -50.75
CA GLU A 419 3.11 -15.95 -49.60
C GLU A 419 2.67 -16.59 -48.31
N VAL A 420 1.37 -16.74 -48.07
CA VAL A 420 0.82 -17.48 -46.91
C VAL A 420 1.35 -18.92 -46.89
N GLN A 421 1.35 -19.61 -48.03
CA GLN A 421 1.88 -20.97 -48.09
C GLN A 421 3.39 -21.05 -47.80
N ARG A 422 4.19 -20.05 -48.25
CA ARG A 422 5.61 -19.96 -47.89
C ARG A 422 5.82 -19.70 -46.41
N LEU A 423 5.01 -18.82 -45.83
CA LEU A 423 5.06 -18.56 -44.38
C LEU A 423 4.71 -19.80 -43.58
N ARG A 424 3.67 -20.54 -44.01
CA ARG A 424 3.28 -21.80 -43.39
C ARG A 424 4.45 -22.78 -43.31
N THR A 425 5.15 -23.04 -44.43
CA THR A 425 6.30 -23.96 -44.47
C THR A 425 7.40 -23.49 -43.49
N ARG A 426 7.71 -22.19 -43.50
CA ARG A 426 8.71 -21.60 -42.60
C ARG A 426 8.33 -21.76 -41.13
N VAL A 427 7.05 -21.61 -40.79
CA VAL A 427 6.52 -21.79 -39.41
C VAL A 427 6.64 -23.27 -39.02
N GLU A 428 6.24 -24.22 -39.90
CA GLU A 428 6.36 -25.66 -39.65
C GLU A 428 7.81 -26.06 -39.37
N GLU A 429 8.78 -25.59 -40.15
CA GLU A 429 10.21 -25.84 -39.98
C GLU A 429 10.76 -25.23 -38.69
N ALA A 430 10.41 -24.00 -38.40
CA ALA A 430 10.90 -23.30 -37.21
C ALA A 430 10.38 -23.89 -35.91
N VAL A 431 9.13 -24.32 -35.87
CA VAL A 431 8.55 -24.95 -34.67
C VAL A 431 9.11 -26.36 -34.47
N ALA A 432 9.33 -27.12 -35.57
CA ALA A 432 9.88 -28.49 -35.49
C ALA A 432 11.36 -28.55 -35.03
N ALA A 433 12.07 -27.42 -35.02
CA ALA A 433 13.44 -27.39 -34.53
C ALA A 433 13.48 -27.77 -33.03
N PRO A 434 14.49 -28.54 -32.58
CA PRO A 434 14.62 -28.92 -31.18
C PRO A 434 14.66 -27.72 -30.23
N ALA A 435 14.01 -27.82 -29.07
CA ALA A 435 13.98 -26.79 -28.03
C ALA A 435 14.56 -27.35 -26.71
N GLU A 436 15.39 -26.56 -26.06
CA GLU A 436 15.88 -26.86 -24.71
C GLU A 436 14.81 -26.46 -23.69
N VAL A 437 14.27 -27.42 -22.95
CA VAL A 437 13.22 -27.22 -21.97
C VAL A 437 13.57 -27.95 -20.68
N THR A 438 13.79 -27.22 -19.61
CA THR A 438 14.15 -27.74 -18.27
C THR A 438 15.31 -28.77 -18.28
N GLY A 439 16.34 -28.55 -19.13
CA GLY A 439 17.51 -29.43 -19.24
C GLY A 439 17.32 -30.65 -20.14
N ALA A 440 16.20 -30.74 -20.88
CA ALA A 440 15.93 -31.76 -21.88
C ALA A 440 15.71 -31.13 -23.25
N THR A 441 16.20 -31.81 -24.31
CA THR A 441 15.93 -31.38 -25.70
C THR A 441 14.60 -32.02 -26.15
N VAL A 442 13.62 -31.21 -26.47
CA VAL A 442 12.28 -31.62 -26.89
C VAL A 442 12.01 -31.10 -28.31
N ALA A 443 11.43 -31.92 -29.16
CA ALA A 443 10.92 -31.53 -30.48
C ALA A 443 9.40 -31.62 -30.50
N VAL A 444 8.74 -30.58 -31.00
CA VAL A 444 7.29 -30.52 -31.15
C VAL A 444 6.93 -30.18 -32.60
N GLY A 445 5.93 -30.85 -33.16
CA GLY A 445 5.39 -30.49 -34.46
C GLY A 445 4.27 -29.44 -34.32
N VAL A 446 3.90 -28.86 -35.44
CA VAL A 446 2.75 -27.95 -35.52
C VAL A 446 1.85 -28.30 -36.69
N SER A 447 0.54 -28.22 -36.50
CA SER A 447 -0.44 -28.29 -37.58
C SER A 447 -0.89 -26.86 -37.90
N VAL A 448 -0.78 -26.48 -39.18
CA VAL A 448 -1.04 -25.11 -39.62
C VAL A 448 -2.14 -25.08 -40.70
N GLY A 449 -3.27 -24.47 -40.39
CA GLY A 449 -4.30 -24.14 -41.33
C GLY A 449 -4.21 -22.68 -41.78
N THR A 450 -4.46 -22.43 -43.05
CA THR A 450 -4.36 -21.09 -43.66
C THR A 450 -5.68 -20.66 -44.27
N ALA A 451 -6.02 -19.38 -44.14
CA ALA A 451 -7.15 -18.78 -44.85
C ALA A 451 -6.75 -17.39 -45.36
N VAL A 452 -7.30 -16.98 -46.49
CA VAL A 452 -7.08 -15.65 -47.08
C VAL A 452 -8.44 -15.02 -47.38
N SER A 453 -8.58 -13.74 -47.16
CA SER A 453 -9.70 -12.90 -47.58
C SER A 453 -9.15 -11.74 -48.37
N ASP A 454 -9.67 -11.51 -49.54
CA ASP A 454 -9.37 -10.38 -50.41
C ASP A 454 -10.67 -9.67 -50.84
N ARG A 455 -10.58 -8.69 -51.72
CA ARG A 455 -11.74 -7.92 -52.20
C ARG A 455 -12.75 -8.74 -52.95
N ASP A 456 -12.29 -9.78 -53.65
CA ASP A 456 -13.14 -10.62 -54.50
C ASP A 456 -13.78 -11.76 -53.71
N SER A 457 -13.16 -12.14 -52.59
CA SER A 457 -13.58 -13.23 -51.71
C SER A 457 -13.76 -12.77 -50.25
N MET A 458 -14.45 -11.65 -50.05
CA MET A 458 -14.69 -11.07 -48.72
C MET A 458 -15.47 -12.01 -47.81
N VAL A 459 -14.87 -12.28 -46.66
CA VAL A 459 -15.49 -13.03 -45.60
C VAL A 459 -15.51 -12.20 -44.30
N ASP A 460 -16.37 -12.55 -43.36
CA ASP A 460 -16.32 -11.98 -42.03
C ASP A 460 -15.22 -12.64 -41.17
N ARG A 461 -14.94 -12.05 -40.02
CA ARG A 461 -13.91 -12.53 -39.08
C ARG A 461 -14.13 -13.99 -38.71
N ASP A 462 -15.37 -14.36 -38.35
CA ASP A 462 -15.67 -15.69 -37.82
C ASP A 462 -15.55 -16.75 -38.91
N ALA A 463 -15.92 -16.42 -40.16
CA ALA A 463 -15.71 -17.27 -41.33
C ALA A 463 -14.22 -17.45 -41.65
N LEU A 464 -13.41 -16.35 -41.58
CA LEU A 464 -11.97 -16.44 -41.84
C LEU A 464 -11.25 -17.33 -40.80
N VAL A 465 -11.54 -17.12 -39.52
CA VAL A 465 -10.99 -17.92 -38.42
C VAL A 465 -11.41 -19.37 -38.54
N SER A 466 -12.71 -19.62 -38.77
CA SER A 466 -13.24 -21.00 -38.93
C SER A 466 -12.65 -21.73 -40.13
N ALA A 467 -12.41 -21.03 -41.25
CA ALA A 467 -11.76 -21.62 -42.40
C ALA A 467 -10.32 -22.05 -42.16
N ALA A 468 -9.57 -21.20 -41.43
CA ALA A 468 -8.19 -21.51 -41.04
C ALA A 468 -8.15 -22.67 -40.04
N ASP A 469 -9.01 -22.67 -39.00
CA ASP A 469 -9.12 -23.73 -38.01
C ASP A 469 -9.51 -25.07 -38.64
N ALA A 470 -10.52 -25.10 -39.50
CA ALA A 470 -10.92 -26.34 -40.20
C ALA A 470 -9.78 -26.97 -41.00
N ARG A 471 -8.98 -26.16 -41.71
CA ARG A 471 -7.81 -26.64 -42.48
C ARG A 471 -6.69 -27.13 -41.57
N MET A 472 -6.46 -26.47 -40.42
CA MET A 472 -5.53 -26.92 -39.39
C MET A 472 -5.95 -28.28 -38.83
N TYR A 473 -7.22 -28.44 -38.51
CA TYR A 473 -7.75 -29.69 -38.01
C TYR A 473 -7.65 -30.84 -39.02
N GLU A 474 -7.89 -30.58 -40.33
CA GLU A 474 -7.68 -31.58 -41.40
C GLU A 474 -6.22 -32.03 -41.46
N GLN A 475 -5.28 -31.11 -41.38
CA GLN A 475 -3.84 -31.43 -41.32
C GLN A 475 -3.49 -32.27 -40.10
N LYS A 476 -4.00 -31.90 -38.92
CA LYS A 476 -3.79 -32.62 -37.65
C LYS A 476 -4.27 -34.06 -37.74
N ARG A 477 -5.42 -34.27 -38.39
CA ARG A 477 -5.93 -35.64 -38.64
C ARG A 477 -5.06 -36.48 -39.57
N ARG A 478 -4.38 -35.87 -40.56
CA ARG A 478 -3.49 -36.58 -41.50
C ARG A 478 -2.17 -36.92 -40.81
N THR A 479 -1.64 -36.07 -39.95
CA THR A 479 -0.39 -36.30 -39.22
C THR A 479 -0.55 -37.27 -38.03
N THR A 480 -1.73 -37.41 -37.46
CA THR A 480 -2.01 -38.32 -36.34
C THR A 480 -2.44 -39.73 -36.84
N SER A 481 -2.00 -40.18 -37.99
CA SER A 481 -2.35 -41.48 -38.62
C SER A 481 -1.31 -42.57 -38.28
N PRO A 482 -1.52 -43.86 -38.42
CA PRO A 482 -2.45 -44.85 -37.87
C PRO A 482 -1.82 -45.78 -36.80
N HIS A 483 -0.80 -45.39 -36.04
CA HIS A 483 -0.10 -46.31 -35.10
C HIS A 483 -0.81 -46.45 -33.74
N ASP A 484 -1.77 -45.60 -33.41
CA ASP A 484 -2.45 -45.62 -32.11
C ASP A 484 -3.80 -46.34 -32.10
N ARG A 485 -4.28 -46.79 -33.27
CA ARG A 485 -5.52 -47.58 -33.37
C ARG A 485 -5.37 -49.03 -32.94
N THR A 486 -4.15 -49.54 -32.71
CA THR A 486 -3.91 -50.97 -32.40
C THR A 486 -3.85 -51.29 -30.90
N LYS A 487 -3.79 -50.30 -30.01
CA LYS A 487 -3.78 -50.55 -28.54
C LYS A 487 -5.14 -50.50 -27.85
N GLY A 488 -6.18 -50.13 -28.55
CA GLY A 488 -7.54 -49.99 -27.98
C GLY A 488 -8.49 -51.17 -28.17
N ARG A 489 -8.08 -52.30 -28.83
CA ARG A 489 -8.95 -53.42 -29.10
C ARG A 489 -8.28 -54.75 -28.74
N ARG A 490 -8.39 -55.17 -27.45
CA ARG A 490 -8.50 -56.57 -26.99
C ARG A 490 -8.42 -56.66 -25.47
N ARG A 491 -9.57 -56.79 -24.85
CA ARG A 491 -9.79 -57.76 -23.77
C ARG A 491 -11.20 -58.32 -23.90
N PRO A 492 -11.34 -59.64 -24.09
CA PRO A 492 -12.64 -60.29 -24.04
C PRO A 492 -13.08 -60.52 -22.60
N ARG A 493 -14.38 -60.41 -22.40
CA ARG A 493 -15.06 -60.85 -21.20
C ARG A 493 -14.75 -62.34 -20.95
N SER A 494 -14.36 -62.70 -19.74
CA SER A 494 -14.63 -64.01 -19.16
C SER A 494 -15.42 -63.80 -17.88
N GLN A 495 -16.63 -64.40 -17.91
CA GLN A 495 -17.51 -64.62 -16.77
C GLN A 495 -16.84 -65.56 -15.76
N GLN A 496 -17.10 -65.38 -14.49
CA GLN A 496 -17.40 -66.38 -13.47
C GLN A 496 -17.77 -65.68 -12.15
N THR A 497 -19.01 -65.76 -11.89
CA THR A 497 -19.87 -66.28 -10.82
C THR A 497 -19.23 -66.61 -9.48
N THR A 498 -20.02 -66.24 -8.46
CA THR A 498 -20.27 -66.78 -7.10
C THR A 498 -19.37 -66.31 -5.93
N GLY A 499 -20.11 -65.86 -4.92
CA GLY A 499 -19.76 -66.05 -3.51
C GLY A 499 -19.81 -64.86 -2.59
N LEU A 500 -20.99 -64.48 -2.10
CA LEU A 500 -21.12 -63.85 -0.76
C LEU A 500 -20.88 -64.92 0.31
N PRO A 501 -20.43 -64.64 1.55
CA PRO A 501 -21.32 -63.99 2.55
C PRO A 501 -20.66 -63.05 3.61
N HIS A 502 -21.53 -62.23 4.19
CA HIS A 502 -21.62 -61.67 5.55
C HIS A 502 -20.46 -61.83 6.54
N HIS A 503 -20.04 -60.71 7.18
CA HIS A 503 -20.18 -60.51 8.65
C HIS A 503 -19.81 -59.03 9.06
N SER A 504 -20.83 -58.37 9.61
CA SER A 504 -20.93 -57.61 10.90
C SER A 504 -19.69 -56.94 11.49
N ALA A 505 -19.97 -55.72 11.83
CA ALA A 505 -19.29 -54.77 12.72
C ALA A 505 -19.00 -55.35 14.17
N PRO A 506 -18.28 -54.65 15.08
CA PRO A 506 -18.69 -53.33 15.58
C PRO A 506 -17.83 -52.16 15.19
#